data_3f12a021c178ad855f80d57306560839
#
_entry.id   3f12a021c178ad855f80d57306560839
#
_cell.length_a   1.000
_cell.length_b   1.000
_cell.length_c   1.000
_cell.angle_alpha   90.00
_cell.angle_beta   90.00
_cell.angle_gamma   90.00
#
_symmetry.space_group_name_H-M   'P 1'
#
loop_
_entity.id
_entity.type
_entity.pdbx_description
1 polymer ?
#
loop_
_entity_poly.entity_id
_entity_poly.type
_entity_poly.pdbx_seq_one_letter_code
_entity_poly.pdbx_strand_id
1 'polypeptide(L)'
;EFTTITPLAREVEVDDDAPRMHVAEAVASGGLFDVELVGNVLEVRDGSGLIERCPDCGRVLQNGQCRVHGDIDGEDDMRVKAIVDDGTGTVTVILDRELTEDLYGGTMEDAMAAARDAMDKEVVADEIRETVVGHEFRVRGNLSVDDYGASVEASEFERSTEDPAARATALLTEVRP
;
A
#
# COMPACT_ATOMS: atom_id res chain seq x y z
N GLU A 1 -5.82 -32.91 17.30
CA GLU A 1 -7.10 -32.29 17.68
C GLU A 1 -7.80 -31.87 16.39
N PHE A 2 -9.07 -32.24 16.23
CA PHE A 2 -9.87 -31.87 15.07
C PHE A 2 -10.73 -30.68 15.47
N THR A 3 -10.61 -29.54 14.72
CA THR A 3 -11.48 -28.38 14.90
C THR A 3 -12.77 -28.62 14.13
N THR A 4 -13.90 -28.65 14.82
CA THR A 4 -15.23 -28.75 14.20
C THR A 4 -15.81 -27.37 14.03
N ILE A 5 -16.12 -26.98 12.79
CA ILE A 5 -16.83 -25.73 12.47
C ILE A 5 -18.32 -26.03 12.42
N THR A 6 -19.10 -25.39 13.29
CA THR A 6 -20.56 -25.51 13.32
C THR A 6 -21.19 -24.23 12.76
N PRO A 7 -22.09 -24.31 11.78
CA PRO A 7 -22.79 -23.13 11.27
C PRO A 7 -23.63 -22.47 12.38
N LEU A 8 -23.53 -21.16 12.50
CA LEU A 8 -24.40 -20.38 13.38
C LEU A 8 -25.80 -20.25 12.74
N ALA A 9 -26.84 -20.53 13.54
CA ALA A 9 -28.24 -20.46 13.12
C ALA A 9 -28.85 -19.03 13.22
N ARG A 10 -28.05 -18.00 13.45
CA ARG A 10 -28.48 -16.60 13.48
C ARG A 10 -27.62 -15.74 12.54
N GLU A 11 -28.24 -14.76 11.91
CA GLU A 11 -27.52 -13.69 11.25
C GLU A 11 -26.69 -12.92 12.30
N VAL A 12 -25.42 -12.77 12.05
CA VAL A 12 -24.51 -11.90 12.78
C VAL A 12 -24.25 -10.73 11.85
N GLU A 13 -24.67 -9.52 12.25
CA GLU A 13 -24.16 -8.32 11.59
C GLU A 13 -22.66 -8.26 11.85
N VAL A 14 -21.89 -8.40 10.80
CA VAL A 14 -20.44 -8.16 10.83
C VAL A 14 -20.29 -6.69 10.47
N ASP A 15 -19.69 -5.93 11.37
CA ASP A 15 -19.28 -4.55 11.07
C ASP A 15 -18.13 -4.67 10.06
N ASP A 16 -18.40 -4.29 8.81
CA ASP A 16 -17.42 -4.36 7.71
C ASP A 16 -16.43 -3.17 7.74
N ASP A 17 -16.55 -2.29 8.75
CA ASP A 17 -15.65 -1.16 8.91
C ASP A 17 -14.33 -1.61 9.54
N ALA A 18 -13.25 -1.46 8.77
CA ALA A 18 -11.89 -1.67 9.26
C ALA A 18 -11.61 -0.71 10.44
N PRO A 19 -11.00 -1.19 11.54
CA PRO A 19 -10.65 -0.32 12.65
C PRO A 19 -9.64 0.73 12.19
N ARG A 20 -9.98 2.01 12.36
CA ARG A 20 -9.06 3.12 12.13
C ARG A 20 -8.12 3.25 13.31
N MET A 21 -6.82 3.18 13.04
CA MET A 21 -5.77 3.18 14.06
C MET A 21 -4.64 4.15 13.70
N HIS A 22 -3.86 4.54 14.71
CA HIS A 22 -2.57 5.17 14.47
C HIS A 22 -1.50 4.13 14.08
N VAL A 23 -0.54 4.54 13.24
CA VAL A 23 0.52 3.66 12.75
C VAL A 23 1.29 3.02 13.91
N ALA A 24 1.67 3.80 14.94
CA ALA A 24 2.40 3.25 16.09
C ALA A 24 1.59 2.18 16.84
N GLU A 25 0.29 2.37 17.01
CA GLU A 25 -0.59 1.42 17.67
C GLU A 25 -0.78 0.15 16.83
N ALA A 26 -1.03 0.31 15.53
CA ALA A 26 -1.19 -0.79 14.59
C ALA A 26 0.09 -1.65 14.54
N VAL A 27 1.27 -1.01 14.44
CA VAL A 27 2.57 -1.72 14.44
C VAL A 27 2.81 -2.44 15.77
N ALA A 28 2.48 -1.82 16.89
CA ALA A 28 2.64 -2.44 18.21
C ALA A 28 1.77 -3.70 18.41
N SER A 29 0.69 -3.86 17.63
CA SER A 29 -0.14 -5.08 17.66
C SER A 29 0.56 -6.32 17.06
N GLY A 30 1.64 -6.12 16.27
CA GLY A 30 2.40 -7.19 15.64
C GLY A 30 1.83 -7.70 14.32
N GLY A 31 0.73 -7.13 13.86
CA GLY A 31 0.04 -7.45 12.60
C GLY A 31 -1.48 -7.43 12.78
N LEU A 32 -2.17 -6.98 11.75
CA LEU A 32 -3.63 -6.84 11.74
C LEU A 32 -4.19 -7.23 10.37
N PHE A 33 -5.31 -7.92 10.39
CA PHE A 33 -6.11 -8.13 9.21
C PHE A 33 -7.09 -6.94 9.08
N ASP A 34 -7.11 -6.32 7.91
CA ASP A 34 -8.06 -5.25 7.54
C ASP A 34 -8.03 -4.04 8.52
N VAL A 35 -6.95 -3.26 8.48
CA VAL A 35 -6.79 -2.01 9.24
C VAL A 35 -6.93 -0.80 8.34
N GLU A 36 -7.54 0.27 8.85
CA GLU A 36 -7.53 1.60 8.21
C GLU A 36 -6.49 2.51 8.87
N LEU A 37 -5.63 3.10 8.05
CA LEU A 37 -4.63 4.09 8.43
C LEU A 37 -4.83 5.37 7.61
N VAL A 38 -4.52 6.53 8.19
CA VAL A 38 -4.52 7.80 7.45
C VAL A 38 -3.22 8.51 7.72
N GLY A 39 -2.50 8.87 6.66
CA GLY A 39 -1.21 9.53 6.80
C GLY A 39 -0.71 10.16 5.50
N ASN A 40 0.40 10.89 5.60
CA ASN A 40 1.03 11.55 4.48
C ASN A 40 2.02 10.62 3.80
N VAL A 41 2.00 10.59 2.47
CA VAL A 41 3.04 9.91 1.69
C VAL A 41 4.31 10.74 1.73
N LEU A 42 5.36 10.19 2.32
CA LEU A 42 6.67 10.84 2.40
C LEU A 42 7.55 10.51 1.20
N GLU A 43 7.44 9.28 0.69
CA GLU A 43 8.35 8.75 -0.33
C GLU A 43 7.67 7.64 -1.14
N VAL A 44 7.95 7.59 -2.43
CA VAL A 44 7.74 6.40 -3.27
C VAL A 44 9.10 5.74 -3.47
N ARG A 45 9.23 4.51 -2.98
CA ARG A 45 10.50 3.77 -2.94
C ARG A 45 10.88 3.20 -4.29
N ASP A 46 12.17 2.94 -4.46
CA ASP A 46 12.71 2.21 -5.61
C ASP A 46 12.00 0.87 -5.83
N GLY A 47 11.87 0.47 -7.09
CA GLY A 47 11.13 -0.70 -7.50
C GLY A 47 9.62 -0.51 -7.42
N SER A 48 9.16 0.74 -7.53
CA SER A 48 7.80 1.15 -7.85
C SER A 48 7.66 1.46 -9.34
N GLY A 49 6.43 1.60 -9.82
CA GLY A 49 6.11 1.76 -11.25
C GLY A 49 6.09 0.42 -11.96
N LEU A 50 6.70 0.36 -13.15
CA LEU A 50 6.83 -0.87 -13.93
C LEU A 50 7.88 -1.80 -13.32
N ILE A 51 7.48 -3.03 -13.07
CA ILE A 51 8.32 -4.10 -12.52
C ILE A 51 8.18 -5.36 -13.35
N GLU A 52 9.04 -6.34 -13.10
CA GLU A 52 8.94 -7.68 -13.66
C GLU A 52 8.82 -8.70 -12.53
N ARG A 53 7.93 -9.67 -12.70
CA ARG A 53 7.76 -10.78 -11.74
C ARG A 53 8.22 -12.10 -12.33
N CYS A 54 8.76 -12.92 -11.48
CA CYS A 54 9.06 -14.30 -11.80
C CYS A 54 7.77 -15.09 -12.01
N PRO A 55 7.55 -15.74 -13.17
CA PRO A 55 6.34 -16.52 -13.44
C PRO A 55 6.20 -17.73 -12.51
N ASP A 56 7.31 -18.27 -11.98
CA ASP A 56 7.27 -19.45 -11.13
C ASP A 56 6.91 -19.16 -9.67
N CYS A 57 7.22 -17.96 -9.15
CA CYS A 57 7.02 -17.67 -7.72
C CYS A 57 6.48 -16.27 -7.41
N GLY A 58 6.15 -15.46 -8.41
CA GLY A 58 5.56 -14.12 -8.25
C GLY A 58 6.50 -13.05 -7.66
N ARG A 59 7.74 -13.40 -7.34
CA ARG A 59 8.69 -12.44 -6.77
C ARG A 59 9.16 -11.45 -7.83
N VAL A 60 9.33 -10.20 -7.42
CA VAL A 60 9.88 -9.16 -8.28
C VAL A 60 11.31 -9.50 -8.64
N LEU A 61 11.62 -9.41 -9.93
CA LEU A 61 12.95 -9.61 -10.46
C LEU A 61 13.83 -8.39 -10.15
N GLN A 62 15.10 -8.64 -9.92
CA GLN A 62 16.12 -7.60 -9.81
C GLN A 62 17.13 -7.79 -10.95
N ASN A 63 17.20 -6.83 -11.86
CA ASN A 63 18.07 -6.91 -13.04
C ASN A 63 17.85 -8.20 -13.86
N GLY A 64 16.58 -8.61 -14.07
CA GLY A 64 16.24 -9.82 -14.82
C GLY A 64 16.45 -11.13 -14.06
N GLN A 65 16.78 -11.08 -12.76
CA GLN A 65 17.07 -12.27 -11.96
C GLN A 65 16.05 -12.47 -10.84
N CYS A 66 15.56 -13.70 -10.73
CA CYS A 66 14.80 -14.15 -9.56
C CYS A 66 15.78 -14.66 -8.49
N ARG A 67 15.60 -14.20 -7.26
CA ARG A 67 16.43 -14.64 -6.12
C ARG A 67 16.40 -16.15 -5.86
N VAL A 68 15.36 -16.84 -6.33
CA VAL A 68 15.15 -18.29 -6.14
C VAL A 68 15.45 -19.07 -7.41
N HIS A 69 15.07 -18.56 -8.60
CA HIS A 69 15.13 -19.28 -9.86
C HIS A 69 16.25 -18.81 -10.79
N GLY A 70 17.01 -17.75 -10.39
CA GLY A 70 18.12 -17.22 -11.21
C GLY A 70 17.62 -16.39 -12.38
N ASP A 71 18.36 -16.44 -13.51
CA ASP A 71 17.99 -15.76 -14.74
C ASP A 71 16.70 -16.36 -15.31
N ILE A 72 15.67 -15.54 -15.51
CA ILE A 72 14.37 -15.96 -16.01
C ILE A 72 13.71 -14.79 -16.73
N ASP A 73 12.99 -15.07 -17.80
CA ASP A 73 12.14 -14.09 -18.46
C ASP A 73 10.96 -13.75 -17.53
N GLY A 74 10.89 -12.47 -17.13
CA GLY A 74 9.86 -11.98 -16.22
C GLY A 74 8.56 -11.66 -16.92
N GLU A 75 7.48 -11.66 -16.14
CA GLU A 75 6.18 -11.13 -16.56
C GLU A 75 6.08 -9.67 -16.10
N ASP A 76 5.69 -8.78 -17.02
CA ASP A 76 5.48 -7.37 -16.71
C ASP A 76 4.34 -7.18 -15.71
N ASP A 77 4.58 -6.31 -14.74
CA ASP A 77 3.61 -5.95 -13.70
C ASP A 77 3.83 -4.51 -13.24
N MET A 78 2.89 -4.00 -12.43
CA MET A 78 3.00 -2.70 -11.78
C MET A 78 2.80 -2.83 -10.28
N ARG A 79 3.50 -2.01 -9.53
CA ARG A 79 3.24 -1.83 -8.10
C ARG A 79 3.76 -0.48 -7.61
N VAL A 80 3.25 -0.05 -6.45
CA VAL A 80 3.86 1.06 -5.69
C VAL A 80 4.26 0.56 -4.31
N LYS A 81 5.38 1.06 -3.83
CA LYS A 81 5.79 1.01 -2.42
C LYS A 81 5.91 2.44 -1.92
N ALA A 82 4.98 2.86 -1.09
CA ALA A 82 4.97 4.19 -0.50
C ALA A 82 5.30 4.13 0.99
N ILE A 83 6.05 5.10 1.51
CA ILE A 83 6.20 5.32 2.94
C ILE A 83 5.12 6.29 3.36
N VAL A 84 4.27 5.85 4.28
CA VAL A 84 3.19 6.65 4.86
C VAL A 84 3.48 6.93 6.34
N ASP A 85 3.25 8.17 6.75
CA ASP A 85 3.51 8.69 8.11
C ASP A 85 2.25 9.43 8.61
N ASP A 86 1.80 9.11 9.82
CA ASP A 86 0.68 9.77 10.49
C ASP A 86 1.10 10.66 11.66
N GLY A 87 2.42 10.86 11.84
CA GLY A 87 3.01 11.60 12.96
C GLY A 87 3.27 10.73 14.20
N THR A 88 2.80 9.50 14.25
CA THR A 88 3.09 8.54 15.33
C THR A 88 4.11 7.50 14.92
N GLY A 89 4.24 7.23 13.61
CA GLY A 89 5.17 6.28 13.04
C GLY A 89 5.03 6.19 11.52
N THR A 90 5.87 5.35 10.92
CA THR A 90 5.86 5.11 9.49
C THR A 90 5.56 3.66 9.16
N VAL A 91 4.92 3.44 8.01
CA VAL A 91 4.63 2.12 7.47
C VAL A 91 4.89 2.11 5.96
N THR A 92 5.35 0.97 5.43
CA THR A 92 5.42 0.78 3.98
C THR A 92 4.09 0.29 3.46
N VAL A 93 3.45 1.06 2.59
CA VAL A 93 2.21 0.66 1.89
C VAL A 93 2.59 0.08 0.53
N ILE A 94 2.05 -1.09 0.24
CA ILE A 94 2.28 -1.81 -1.02
C ILE A 94 0.96 -1.84 -1.77
N LEU A 95 0.96 -1.22 -2.95
CA LEU A 95 -0.16 -1.25 -3.90
C LEU A 95 0.14 -2.31 -4.96
N ASP A 96 -0.83 -3.13 -5.26
CA ASP A 96 -0.79 -4.07 -6.38
C ASP A 96 -0.98 -3.37 -7.73
N ARG A 97 -1.16 -4.14 -8.80
CA ARG A 97 -1.37 -3.60 -10.15
C ARG A 97 -2.62 -2.74 -10.23
N GLU A 98 -3.76 -3.22 -9.73
CA GLU A 98 -5.06 -2.56 -9.85
C GLU A 98 -5.02 -1.17 -9.20
N LEU A 99 -4.60 -1.10 -7.94
CA LEU A 99 -4.44 0.16 -7.22
C LEU A 99 -3.36 1.07 -7.84
N THR A 100 -2.33 0.47 -8.45
CA THR A 100 -1.27 1.25 -9.12
C THR A 100 -1.77 1.85 -10.43
N GLU A 101 -2.55 1.13 -11.23
CA GLU A 101 -3.20 1.62 -12.44
C GLU A 101 -4.18 2.76 -12.13
N ASP A 102 -5.01 2.59 -11.08
CA ASP A 102 -5.93 3.63 -10.62
C ASP A 102 -5.18 4.91 -10.20
N LEU A 103 -4.08 4.74 -9.47
CA LEU A 103 -3.25 5.85 -9.01
C LEU A 103 -2.50 6.54 -10.16
N TYR A 104 -2.00 5.78 -11.12
CA TYR A 104 -1.34 6.28 -12.32
C TYR A 104 -2.32 6.98 -13.28
N GLY A 105 -3.59 6.58 -13.22
CA GLY A 105 -4.63 7.10 -14.10
C GLY A 105 -4.60 6.51 -15.51
N GLY A 106 -4.06 5.31 -15.68
CA GLY A 106 -3.93 4.59 -16.93
C GLY A 106 -3.61 3.13 -16.71
N THR A 107 -3.71 2.33 -17.77
CA THR A 107 -3.42 0.90 -17.72
C THR A 107 -1.91 0.62 -17.73
N MET A 108 -1.52 -0.61 -17.41
CA MET A 108 -0.15 -1.07 -17.57
C MET A 108 0.35 -0.92 -19.02
N GLU A 109 -0.52 -1.08 -20.02
CA GLU A 109 -0.16 -0.89 -21.43
C GLU A 109 0.18 0.59 -21.72
N ASP A 110 -0.57 1.53 -21.14
CA ASP A 110 -0.29 2.98 -21.25
C ASP A 110 1.05 3.32 -20.57
N ALA A 111 1.30 2.79 -19.39
CA ALA A 111 2.56 2.97 -18.66
C ALA A 111 3.76 2.39 -19.44
N MET A 112 3.61 1.22 -20.06
CA MET A 112 4.63 0.64 -20.91
C MET A 112 4.87 1.46 -22.19
N ALA A 113 3.82 2.08 -22.74
CA ALA A 113 3.95 2.99 -23.87
C ALA A 113 4.73 4.26 -23.49
N ALA A 114 4.37 4.89 -22.36
CA ALA A 114 5.08 6.05 -21.83
C ALA A 114 6.57 5.75 -21.57
N ALA A 115 6.87 4.61 -20.95
CA ALA A 115 8.24 4.18 -20.69
C ALA A 115 9.05 3.94 -21.98
N ARG A 116 8.43 3.40 -23.02
CA ARG A 116 9.07 3.22 -24.35
C ARG A 116 9.35 4.57 -25.03
N ASP A 117 8.39 5.48 -24.99
CA ASP A 117 8.51 6.80 -25.60
C ASP A 117 9.60 7.64 -24.90
N ALA A 118 9.67 7.56 -23.57
CA ALA A 118 10.72 8.19 -22.78
C ALA A 118 12.06 7.47 -22.87
N MET A 119 12.09 6.22 -23.34
CA MET A 119 13.25 5.29 -23.24
C MET A 119 13.72 5.11 -21.79
N ASP A 120 12.81 5.24 -20.84
CA ASP A 120 13.07 5.15 -19.40
C ASP A 120 11.86 4.57 -18.67
N LYS A 121 12.05 3.48 -17.93
CA LYS A 121 11.00 2.85 -17.11
C LYS A 121 10.67 3.66 -15.86
N GLU A 122 11.60 4.49 -15.37
CA GLU A 122 11.41 5.28 -14.15
C GLU A 122 10.38 6.41 -14.32
N VAL A 123 10.09 6.83 -15.55
CA VAL A 123 9.10 7.89 -15.82
C VAL A 123 7.75 7.60 -15.15
N VAL A 124 7.32 6.34 -15.13
CA VAL A 124 6.05 5.93 -14.50
C VAL A 124 6.10 6.10 -12.98
N ALA A 125 7.21 5.72 -12.36
CA ALA A 125 7.41 5.91 -10.93
C ALA A 125 7.51 7.40 -10.56
N ASP A 126 8.11 8.22 -11.42
CA ASP A 126 8.23 9.66 -11.22
C ASP A 126 6.87 10.36 -11.31
N GLU A 127 6.04 10.02 -12.29
CA GLU A 127 4.67 10.55 -12.41
C GLU A 127 3.81 10.18 -11.19
N ILE A 128 3.90 8.93 -10.72
CA ILE A 128 3.23 8.50 -9.50
C ILE A 128 3.75 9.29 -8.29
N ARG A 129 5.06 9.47 -8.17
CA ARG A 129 5.71 10.21 -7.08
C ARG A 129 5.20 11.66 -7.01
N GLU A 130 5.11 12.34 -8.14
CA GLU A 130 4.58 13.71 -8.23
C GLU A 130 3.11 13.79 -7.78
N THR A 131 2.34 12.74 -8.02
CA THR A 131 0.92 12.69 -7.67
C THR A 131 0.70 12.46 -6.17
N VAL A 132 1.54 11.68 -5.49
CA VAL A 132 1.24 11.20 -4.14
C VAL A 132 2.10 11.83 -3.04
N VAL A 133 3.36 12.17 -3.31
CA VAL A 133 4.26 12.65 -2.25
C VAL A 133 3.79 14.00 -1.71
N GLY A 134 3.76 14.12 -0.38
CA GLY A 134 3.29 15.30 0.35
C GLY A 134 1.78 15.40 0.49
N HIS A 135 1.04 14.39 0.04
CA HIS A 135 -0.42 14.35 0.20
C HIS A 135 -0.82 13.28 1.21
N GLU A 136 -1.98 13.51 1.85
CA GLU A 136 -2.58 12.59 2.81
C GLU A 136 -3.47 11.58 2.09
N PHE A 137 -3.31 10.30 2.46
CA PHE A 137 -4.09 9.19 1.95
C PHE A 137 -4.72 8.39 3.08
N ARG A 138 -5.91 7.86 2.80
CA ARG A 138 -6.56 6.80 3.54
C ARG A 138 -6.14 5.47 2.93
N VAL A 139 -5.64 4.59 3.75
CA VAL A 139 -5.12 3.28 3.37
C VAL A 139 -5.88 2.22 4.13
N ARG A 140 -6.47 1.25 3.46
CA ARG A 140 -7.04 0.05 4.07
C ARG A 140 -6.31 -1.18 3.57
N GLY A 141 -6.05 -2.14 4.44
CA GLY A 141 -5.37 -3.37 4.05
C GLY A 141 -4.85 -4.20 5.20
N ASN A 142 -4.03 -5.19 4.88
CA ASN A 142 -3.46 -6.12 5.84
C ASN A 142 -2.09 -5.65 6.30
N LEU A 143 -1.94 -5.40 7.60
CA LEU A 143 -0.68 -5.02 8.22
C LEU A 143 0.12 -6.27 8.61
N SER A 144 1.35 -6.33 8.18
CA SER A 144 2.35 -7.30 8.60
C SER A 144 3.54 -6.59 9.24
N VAL A 145 4.09 -7.18 10.28
CA VAL A 145 5.30 -6.68 10.96
C VAL A 145 6.34 -7.80 11.00
N ASP A 146 7.52 -7.53 10.46
CA ASP A 146 8.64 -8.47 10.43
C ASP A 146 9.95 -7.79 10.82
N ASP A 147 11.08 -8.50 10.70
CA ASP A 147 12.41 -8.00 11.03
C ASP A 147 12.87 -6.82 10.12
N TYR A 148 12.19 -6.59 8.99
CA TYR A 148 12.48 -5.51 8.04
C TYR A 148 11.59 -4.28 8.25
N GLY A 149 10.59 -4.38 9.12
CA GLY A 149 9.67 -3.31 9.47
C GLY A 149 8.20 -3.67 9.28
N ALA A 150 7.36 -2.65 9.27
CA ALA A 150 5.93 -2.77 9.09
C ALA A 150 5.53 -2.50 7.63
N SER A 151 4.66 -3.34 7.09
CA SER A 151 4.11 -3.16 5.74
C SER A 151 2.61 -3.43 5.71
N VAL A 152 1.88 -2.65 4.90
CA VAL A 152 0.46 -2.84 4.60
C VAL A 152 0.32 -3.25 3.15
N GLU A 153 -0.23 -4.43 2.90
CA GLU A 153 -0.75 -4.79 1.58
C GLU A 153 -2.12 -4.15 1.45
N ALA A 154 -2.19 -3.07 0.66
CA ALA A 154 -3.40 -2.25 0.55
C ALA A 154 -4.46 -2.95 -0.30
N SER A 155 -5.71 -2.87 0.15
CA SER A 155 -6.91 -3.15 -0.63
C SER A 155 -7.63 -1.87 -1.08
N GLU A 156 -7.37 -0.75 -0.39
CA GLU A 156 -7.84 0.59 -0.77
C GLU A 156 -6.73 1.60 -0.53
N PHE A 157 -6.58 2.55 -1.44
CA PHE A 157 -5.63 3.66 -1.34
C PHE A 157 -6.24 4.91 -1.96
N GLU A 158 -6.81 5.78 -1.14
CA GLU A 158 -7.55 6.94 -1.60
C GLU A 158 -7.03 8.23 -0.99
N ARG A 159 -7.00 9.31 -1.78
CA ARG A 159 -6.63 10.61 -1.28
C ARG A 159 -7.61 11.06 -0.19
N SER A 160 -7.09 11.43 0.97
CA SER A 160 -7.92 11.94 2.05
C SER A 160 -8.62 13.24 1.62
N THR A 161 -9.92 13.30 1.87
CA THR A 161 -10.73 14.51 1.66
C THR A 161 -10.99 15.26 2.96
N GLU A 162 -10.43 14.80 4.08
CA GLU A 162 -10.56 15.45 5.37
C GLU A 162 -9.90 16.83 5.37
N ASP A 163 -10.57 17.82 5.96
CA ASP A 163 -9.98 19.15 6.16
C ASP A 163 -8.94 19.08 7.30
N PRO A 164 -7.64 19.28 7.02
CA PRO A 164 -6.60 19.24 8.05
C PRO A 164 -6.82 20.26 9.18
N ALA A 165 -7.42 21.42 8.88
CA ALA A 165 -7.69 22.45 9.88
C ALA A 165 -8.84 22.03 10.81
N ALA A 166 -9.88 21.40 10.29
CA ALA A 166 -10.95 20.84 11.10
C ALA A 166 -10.45 19.74 12.02
N ARG A 167 -9.59 18.81 11.49
CA ARG A 167 -8.95 17.75 12.29
C ARG A 167 -8.04 18.30 13.38
N ALA A 168 -7.19 19.27 13.06
CA ALA A 168 -6.35 19.94 14.06
C ALA A 168 -7.16 20.61 15.17
N THR A 169 -8.30 21.22 14.82
CA THR A 169 -9.19 21.86 15.79
C THR A 169 -9.85 20.82 16.71
N ALA A 170 -10.27 19.67 16.16
CA ALA A 170 -10.84 18.57 16.94
C ALA A 170 -9.81 18.03 17.95
N LEU A 171 -8.59 17.73 17.51
CA LEU A 171 -7.49 17.28 18.37
C LEU A 171 -7.14 18.27 19.46
N LEU A 172 -7.11 19.58 19.16
CA LEU A 172 -6.89 20.63 20.16
C LEU A 172 -8.01 20.68 21.20
N THR A 173 -9.22 20.30 20.85
CA THR A 173 -10.35 20.26 21.78
C THR A 173 -10.27 19.07 22.73
N GLU A 174 -9.77 17.93 22.25
CA GLU A 174 -9.54 16.73 23.07
C GLU A 174 -8.39 16.90 24.06
N VAL A 175 -7.34 17.65 23.69
CA VAL A 175 -6.16 17.89 24.54
C VAL A 175 -6.36 19.01 25.57
N ARG A 176 -7.37 19.88 25.37
CA ARG A 176 -7.68 20.94 26.35
C ARG A 176 -8.68 20.39 27.39
N PRO A 177 -8.24 20.22 28.65
CA PRO A 177 -9.13 19.83 29.74
C PRO A 177 -10.17 20.93 30.05
#